data_fbd7cc5dfa761cfa1c58688306a3858e
#
_entry.id   fbd7cc5dfa761cfa1c58688306a3858e
#
_cell.length_a   1.000
_cell.length_b   1.000
_cell.length_c   1.000
_cell.angle_alpha   90.00
_cell.angle_beta   90.00
_cell.angle_gamma   90.00
#
_symmetry.space_group_name_H-M   'P 1'
#
loop_
_entity.id
_entity.type
_entity.pdbx_description
1 polymer ?
#
loop_
_entity_poly.entity_id
_entity_poly.type
_entity_poly.pdbx_seq_one_letter_code
_entity_poly.pdbx_strand_id
1 'polypeptide(L)'
;LHQEEFPFDLCERKTKLPVKSERIVTVTGIRRCGKSSLLGLAVNELLQAGVSRERILFVGFDDERLMELRTDNLDELLMAYREMYPTQSLKDVYMFFDEIQLVEGWELFVLRVYKSYCKNIFITGSTAKMLSEEMVSALRGWPDEYREYTLSFQEYLDFKSVRANKYTESGVALLANEFRSYCREGGFPQVVLTVGRSEKVKVLQSYFNTMLFRDMIEHYRITSPSEVVRYFLKRVMNNLTKPTSINNIYNELKSLGLKLSKDSLYLWLDYACNIFLFHKVPKYTRSLVKERSMPAKYYVADVGLYNAVLLSQSEDEGKALENIVCLMIERTLGEDGRVFYFSENNECDFVIQRGDEVSELVQVCWELNDKNMKREVDGLLAATEFTNCKKCKIITYNQTDALHYEGIDIEVVPVYRV
;
A
#
# COMPACT_ATOMS: atom_id res chain seq x y z
N LEU A 1 10.61 -12.29 -25.53
CA LEU A 1 10.62 -11.50 -24.28
C LEU A 1 12.05 -11.31 -23.75
N HIS A 2 12.86 -12.33 -23.69
CA HIS A 2 14.22 -12.26 -23.13
C HIS A 2 15.22 -11.44 -23.95
N GLN A 3 14.99 -11.25 -25.25
CA GLN A 3 15.88 -10.52 -26.17
C GLN A 3 15.45 -9.06 -26.39
N GLU A 4 14.25 -8.69 -25.99
CA GLU A 4 13.75 -7.32 -26.09
C GLU A 4 14.39 -6.42 -25.02
N GLU A 5 14.67 -5.18 -25.36
CA GLU A 5 15.06 -4.18 -24.37
C GLU A 5 13.93 -4.01 -23.34
N PHE A 6 14.28 -3.75 -22.09
CA PHE A 6 13.27 -3.46 -21.07
C PHE A 6 12.50 -2.21 -21.50
N PRO A 7 11.17 -2.29 -21.68
CA PRO A 7 10.38 -1.24 -22.32
C PRO A 7 10.05 -0.08 -21.38
N PHE A 8 10.78 0.10 -20.28
CA PHE A 8 10.36 1.05 -19.26
C PHE A 8 11.33 2.21 -19.10
N ASP A 9 10.83 3.43 -19.31
CA ASP A 9 11.42 4.62 -18.70
C ASP A 9 11.25 4.50 -17.18
N LEU A 10 12.32 4.06 -16.50
CA LEU A 10 12.29 3.77 -15.07
C LEU A 10 12.65 5.03 -14.29
N CYS A 11 11.73 5.47 -13.46
CA CYS A 11 12.01 6.48 -12.44
C CYS A 11 12.50 5.82 -11.16
N GLU A 12 13.50 6.41 -10.52
CA GLU A 12 14.02 5.95 -9.25
C GLU A 12 12.96 5.90 -8.15
N ARG A 13 13.02 4.85 -7.32
CA ARG A 13 12.16 4.67 -6.16
C ARG A 13 12.99 4.71 -4.88
N LYS A 14 12.36 5.08 -3.76
CA LYS A 14 13.02 5.00 -2.44
C LYS A 14 13.28 3.57 -2.02
N THR A 15 12.34 2.67 -2.31
CA THR A 15 12.51 1.23 -2.08
C THR A 15 13.62 0.71 -2.98
N LYS A 16 14.62 0.06 -2.38
CA LYS A 16 15.71 -0.63 -3.09
C LYS A 16 15.63 -2.11 -2.77
N LEU A 17 15.69 -2.95 -3.80
CA LEU A 17 15.73 -4.40 -3.62
C LEU A 17 17.17 -4.87 -3.49
N PRO A 18 17.49 -5.81 -2.60
CA PRO A 18 18.81 -6.38 -2.51
C PRO A 18 19.07 -7.27 -3.73
N VAL A 19 19.95 -6.85 -4.63
CA VAL A 19 20.32 -7.66 -5.81
C VAL A 19 21.14 -8.91 -5.45
N LYS A 20 21.59 -9.02 -4.20
CA LYS A 20 22.20 -10.23 -3.62
C LYS A 20 21.44 -10.55 -2.34
N SER A 21 20.65 -11.59 -2.37
CA SER A 21 19.92 -12.10 -1.20
C SER A 21 20.03 -13.62 -1.15
N GLU A 22 20.17 -14.15 0.06
CA GLU A 22 20.01 -15.60 0.29
C GLU A 22 18.53 -15.98 0.51
N ARG A 23 17.61 -15.01 0.41
CA ARG A 23 16.17 -15.19 0.54
C ARG A 23 15.45 -14.88 -0.77
N ILE A 24 14.23 -15.38 -0.90
CA ILE A 24 13.36 -15.05 -2.02
C ILE A 24 12.83 -13.63 -1.82
N VAL A 25 13.26 -12.69 -2.66
CA VAL A 25 12.79 -11.31 -2.59
C VAL A 25 11.36 -11.24 -3.12
N THR A 26 10.42 -10.89 -2.24
CA THR A 26 8.98 -10.82 -2.55
C THR A 26 8.51 -9.38 -2.50
N VAL A 27 8.01 -8.87 -3.62
CA VAL A 27 7.47 -7.50 -3.72
C VAL A 27 5.96 -7.55 -3.85
N THR A 28 5.28 -6.99 -2.86
CA THR A 28 3.82 -6.91 -2.84
C THR A 28 3.35 -5.46 -2.83
N GLY A 29 2.08 -5.25 -3.13
CA GLY A 29 1.47 -3.93 -3.12
C GLY A 29 0.33 -3.82 -4.11
N ILE A 30 -0.42 -2.72 -4.02
CA ILE A 30 -1.58 -2.49 -4.87
C ILE A 30 -1.22 -2.56 -6.35
N ARG A 31 -2.14 -3.02 -7.18
CA ARG A 31 -1.98 -3.00 -8.64
C ARG A 31 -1.60 -1.59 -9.12
N ARG A 32 -0.64 -1.47 -10.07
CA ARG A 32 -0.17 -0.20 -10.65
C ARG A 32 0.64 0.72 -9.72
N CYS A 33 1.09 0.25 -8.55
CA CYS A 33 1.99 1.04 -7.68
C CYS A 33 3.46 1.07 -8.16
N GLY A 34 3.84 0.21 -9.11
CA GLY A 34 5.19 0.20 -9.69
C GLY A 34 6.04 -1.03 -9.36
N LYS A 35 5.45 -2.17 -8.93
CA LYS A 35 6.17 -3.41 -8.61
C LYS A 35 7.06 -3.91 -9.76
N SER A 36 6.49 -4.02 -10.96
CA SER A 36 7.25 -4.43 -12.17
C SER A 36 8.39 -3.48 -12.49
N SER A 37 8.17 -2.16 -12.31
CA SER A 37 9.21 -1.14 -12.47
C SER A 37 10.32 -1.29 -11.43
N LEU A 38 9.97 -1.66 -10.20
CA LEU A 38 10.95 -1.92 -9.14
C LEU A 38 11.83 -3.13 -9.46
N LEU A 39 11.25 -4.22 -10.02
CA LEU A 39 12.02 -5.33 -10.58
C LEU A 39 12.94 -4.86 -11.73
N GLY A 40 12.43 -4.00 -12.63
CA GLY A 40 13.21 -3.42 -13.71
C GLY A 40 14.40 -2.59 -13.20
N LEU A 41 14.24 -1.82 -12.12
CA LEU A 41 15.34 -1.09 -11.47
C LEU A 41 16.41 -2.05 -10.93
N ALA A 42 16.01 -3.17 -10.30
CA ALA A 42 16.94 -4.20 -9.83
C ALA A 42 17.69 -4.86 -11.00
N VAL A 43 17.01 -5.10 -12.12
CA VAL A 43 17.66 -5.59 -13.36
C VAL A 43 18.67 -4.59 -13.88
N ASN A 44 18.33 -3.29 -13.93
CA ASN A 44 19.27 -2.25 -14.38
C ASN A 44 20.51 -2.17 -13.47
N GLU A 45 20.33 -2.29 -12.16
CA GLU A 45 21.43 -2.33 -11.20
C GLU A 45 22.37 -3.52 -11.46
N LEU A 46 21.82 -4.72 -11.74
CA LEU A 46 22.61 -5.91 -12.11
C LEU A 46 23.40 -5.72 -13.41
N LEU A 47 22.78 -5.15 -14.44
CA LEU A 47 23.43 -4.86 -15.71
C LEU A 47 24.56 -3.83 -15.53
N GLN A 48 24.34 -2.78 -14.75
CA GLN A 48 25.37 -1.79 -14.41
C GLN A 48 26.51 -2.39 -13.59
N ALA A 49 26.23 -3.40 -12.78
CA ALA A 49 27.24 -4.17 -12.04
C ALA A 49 27.99 -5.20 -12.91
N GLY A 50 27.72 -5.26 -14.21
CA GLY A 50 28.41 -6.13 -15.17
C GLY A 50 27.83 -7.54 -15.28
N VAL A 51 26.64 -7.81 -14.75
CA VAL A 51 25.95 -9.09 -14.96
C VAL A 51 25.48 -9.15 -16.41
N SER A 52 25.84 -10.22 -17.13
CA SER A 52 25.42 -10.38 -18.53
C SER A 52 23.90 -10.60 -18.64
N ARG A 53 23.30 -10.09 -19.72
CA ARG A 53 21.87 -10.23 -20.00
C ARG A 53 21.40 -11.69 -19.99
N GLU A 54 22.24 -12.60 -20.48
CA GLU A 54 21.96 -14.03 -20.50
C GLU A 54 21.73 -14.64 -19.09
N ARG A 55 22.26 -14.01 -18.06
CA ARG A 55 22.08 -14.43 -16.66
C ARG A 55 20.84 -13.85 -15.98
N ILE A 56 19.99 -13.14 -16.72
CA ILE A 56 18.77 -12.52 -16.21
C ILE A 56 17.58 -13.16 -16.90
N LEU A 57 16.79 -13.93 -16.17
CA LEU A 57 15.51 -14.49 -16.64
C LEU A 57 14.37 -13.66 -16.06
N PHE A 58 13.66 -12.91 -16.90
CA PHE A 58 12.48 -12.13 -16.51
C PHE A 58 11.23 -12.69 -17.19
N VAL A 59 10.20 -13.01 -16.40
CA VAL A 59 8.93 -13.56 -16.88
C VAL A 59 7.78 -12.78 -16.25
N GLY A 60 6.93 -12.13 -17.07
CA GLY A 60 5.67 -11.53 -16.65
C GLY A 60 4.51 -12.49 -16.89
N PHE A 61 3.90 -12.99 -15.83
CA PHE A 61 2.81 -13.97 -15.93
C PHE A 61 1.44 -13.34 -16.25
N ASP A 62 1.38 -12.02 -16.41
CA ASP A 62 0.21 -11.31 -16.94
C ASP A 62 0.17 -11.25 -18.48
N ASP A 63 1.18 -11.82 -19.16
CA ASP A 63 1.22 -12.00 -20.61
C ASP A 63 0.20 -13.08 -21.02
N GLU A 64 -0.71 -12.75 -21.96
CA GLU A 64 -1.76 -13.66 -22.43
C GLU A 64 -1.21 -14.93 -23.08
N ARG A 65 0.03 -14.91 -23.59
CA ARG A 65 0.70 -16.08 -24.17
C ARG A 65 1.07 -17.14 -23.13
N LEU A 66 1.11 -16.75 -21.86
CA LEU A 66 1.45 -17.60 -20.73
C LEU A 66 0.21 -18.06 -19.90
N MET A 67 -0.99 -17.69 -20.33
CA MET A 67 -2.24 -18.02 -19.60
C MET A 67 -2.52 -19.53 -19.47
N GLU A 68 -1.91 -20.36 -20.32
CA GLU A 68 -2.04 -21.81 -20.27
C GLU A 68 -1.05 -22.46 -19.28
N LEU A 69 -0.09 -21.71 -18.74
CA LEU A 69 0.85 -22.25 -17.75
C LEU A 69 0.13 -22.66 -16.47
N ARG A 70 0.44 -23.86 -16.01
CA ARG A 70 -0.01 -24.47 -14.76
C ARG A 70 1.19 -24.95 -13.99
N THR A 71 0.98 -25.35 -12.74
CA THR A 71 2.05 -25.85 -11.88
C THR A 71 2.84 -27.01 -12.51
N ASP A 72 2.18 -27.88 -13.26
CA ASP A 72 2.74 -29.08 -13.89
C ASP A 72 3.62 -28.78 -15.10
N ASN A 73 3.42 -27.64 -15.76
CA ASN A 73 4.20 -27.26 -16.93
C ASN A 73 5.10 -26.01 -16.75
N LEU A 74 5.18 -25.43 -15.54
CA LEU A 74 6.10 -24.31 -15.24
C LEU A 74 7.58 -24.65 -15.52
N ASP A 75 7.95 -25.94 -15.53
CA ASP A 75 9.30 -26.37 -15.90
C ASP A 75 9.67 -26.06 -17.35
N GLU A 76 8.71 -25.89 -18.24
CA GLU A 76 8.94 -25.50 -19.62
C GLU A 76 9.70 -24.17 -19.72
N LEU A 77 9.50 -23.26 -18.75
CA LEU A 77 10.26 -22.00 -18.68
C LEU A 77 11.76 -22.26 -18.47
N LEU A 78 12.12 -23.18 -17.58
CA LEU A 78 13.52 -23.53 -17.31
C LEU A 78 14.13 -24.34 -18.47
N MET A 79 13.33 -25.18 -19.11
CA MET A 79 13.76 -25.93 -20.31
C MET A 79 14.05 -24.95 -21.45
N ALA A 80 13.13 -24.06 -21.78
CA ALA A 80 13.31 -23.03 -22.80
C ALA A 80 14.55 -22.16 -22.52
N TYR A 81 14.74 -21.74 -21.25
CA TYR A 81 15.96 -21.00 -20.90
C TYR A 81 17.23 -21.78 -21.14
N ARG A 82 17.29 -23.07 -20.77
CA ARG A 82 18.46 -23.95 -20.99
C ARG A 82 18.73 -24.19 -22.48
N GLU A 83 17.68 -24.27 -23.30
CA GLU A 83 17.82 -24.38 -24.75
C GLU A 83 18.43 -23.12 -25.36
N MET A 84 18.00 -21.93 -24.89
CA MET A 84 18.55 -20.65 -25.34
C MET A 84 20.00 -20.42 -24.88
N TYR A 85 20.33 -20.85 -23.66
CA TYR A 85 21.63 -20.62 -23.03
C TYR A 85 22.23 -21.89 -22.42
N PRO A 86 22.62 -22.86 -23.23
CA PRO A 86 23.06 -24.20 -22.79
C PRO A 86 24.34 -24.19 -21.94
N THR A 87 25.13 -23.13 -22.00
CA THR A 87 26.38 -22.99 -21.23
C THR A 87 26.18 -22.28 -19.89
N GLN A 88 25.00 -21.70 -19.65
CA GLN A 88 24.73 -20.98 -18.43
C GLN A 88 24.28 -21.93 -17.30
N SER A 89 24.93 -21.81 -16.12
CA SER A 89 24.49 -22.51 -14.94
C SER A 89 23.31 -21.78 -14.31
N LEU A 90 22.21 -22.47 -14.01
CA LEU A 90 21.07 -21.88 -13.33
C LEU A 90 21.41 -21.29 -11.95
N LYS A 91 22.49 -21.75 -11.31
CA LYS A 91 22.96 -21.21 -10.01
C LYS A 91 23.37 -19.74 -10.09
N ASP A 92 23.82 -19.31 -11.29
CA ASP A 92 24.34 -17.96 -11.52
C ASP A 92 23.30 -17.03 -12.16
N VAL A 93 22.07 -17.52 -12.35
CA VAL A 93 20.95 -16.78 -12.97
C VAL A 93 20.22 -15.97 -11.91
N TYR A 94 19.75 -14.80 -12.29
CA TYR A 94 18.80 -13.99 -11.54
C TYR A 94 17.42 -14.17 -12.17
N MET A 95 16.47 -14.67 -11.37
CA MET A 95 15.13 -15.01 -11.86
C MET A 95 14.11 -14.01 -11.31
N PHE A 96 13.43 -13.32 -12.22
CA PHE A 96 12.39 -12.34 -11.92
C PHE A 96 11.05 -12.87 -12.44
N PHE A 97 10.12 -13.10 -11.53
CA PHE A 97 8.78 -13.63 -11.79
C PHE A 97 7.75 -12.58 -11.41
N ASP A 98 7.28 -11.82 -12.40
CA ASP A 98 6.32 -10.74 -12.20
C ASP A 98 4.89 -11.26 -12.24
N GLU A 99 4.05 -10.85 -11.27
CA GLU A 99 2.65 -11.28 -11.07
C GLU A 99 2.48 -12.82 -11.03
N ILE A 100 3.42 -13.55 -10.40
CA ILE A 100 3.47 -15.02 -10.39
C ILE A 100 2.22 -15.67 -9.75
N GLN A 101 1.49 -14.97 -8.89
CA GLN A 101 0.25 -15.46 -8.25
C GLN A 101 -0.86 -15.74 -9.26
N LEU A 102 -0.71 -15.36 -10.53
CA LEU A 102 -1.65 -15.72 -11.59
C LEU A 102 -1.59 -17.21 -11.96
N VAL A 103 -0.49 -17.90 -11.58
CA VAL A 103 -0.35 -19.35 -11.79
C VAL A 103 -0.67 -20.10 -10.50
N GLU A 104 -1.68 -20.95 -10.52
CA GLU A 104 -2.07 -21.76 -9.37
C GLU A 104 -0.94 -22.72 -8.96
N GLY A 105 -0.57 -22.77 -7.66
CA GLY A 105 0.46 -23.68 -7.12
C GLY A 105 1.90 -23.26 -7.47
N TRP A 106 2.13 -22.04 -7.89
CA TRP A 106 3.45 -21.48 -8.21
C TRP A 106 4.47 -21.61 -7.07
N GLU A 107 4.00 -21.70 -5.83
CA GLU A 107 4.83 -21.76 -4.62
C GLU A 107 5.73 -23.00 -4.62
N LEU A 108 5.18 -24.14 -5.08
CA LEU A 108 5.91 -25.39 -5.17
C LEU A 108 7.05 -25.30 -6.19
N PHE A 109 6.78 -24.63 -7.32
CA PHE A 109 7.78 -24.38 -8.35
C PHE A 109 8.89 -23.49 -7.80
N VAL A 110 8.57 -22.33 -7.25
CA VAL A 110 9.55 -21.38 -6.70
C VAL A 110 10.39 -22.03 -5.60
N LEU A 111 9.76 -22.76 -4.67
CA LEU A 111 10.49 -23.47 -3.60
C LEU A 111 11.47 -24.50 -4.17
N ARG A 112 11.07 -25.25 -5.20
CA ARG A 112 11.92 -26.25 -5.86
C ARG A 112 13.08 -25.57 -6.58
N VAL A 113 12.81 -24.49 -7.33
CA VAL A 113 13.86 -23.70 -8.00
C VAL A 113 14.86 -23.15 -6.99
N TYR A 114 14.36 -22.57 -5.89
CA TYR A 114 15.18 -22.03 -4.81
C TYR A 114 16.09 -23.08 -4.18
N LYS A 115 15.56 -24.27 -3.92
CA LYS A 115 16.34 -25.36 -3.27
C LYS A 115 17.33 -26.00 -4.19
N SER A 116 16.98 -26.21 -5.47
CA SER A 116 17.72 -27.10 -6.36
C SER A 116 18.56 -26.38 -7.40
N TYR A 117 18.22 -25.12 -7.73
CA TYR A 117 18.81 -24.46 -8.90
C TYR A 117 19.38 -23.07 -8.62
N CYS A 118 18.59 -22.15 -8.07
CA CYS A 118 18.92 -20.73 -8.02
C CYS A 118 18.51 -20.10 -6.68
N LYS A 119 19.36 -19.24 -6.12
CA LYS A 119 19.05 -18.47 -4.91
C LYS A 119 18.56 -17.04 -5.21
N ASN A 120 18.91 -16.51 -6.38
CA ASN A 120 18.58 -15.13 -6.76
C ASN A 120 17.18 -15.08 -7.39
N ILE A 121 16.15 -15.16 -6.55
CA ILE A 121 14.75 -15.20 -6.99
C ILE A 121 14.02 -13.96 -6.49
N PHE A 122 13.38 -13.25 -7.43
CA PHE A 122 12.57 -12.06 -7.20
C PHE A 122 11.16 -12.33 -7.72
N ILE A 123 10.17 -12.14 -6.86
CA ILE A 123 8.77 -12.37 -7.22
C ILE A 123 7.92 -11.16 -6.89
N THR A 124 6.89 -10.90 -7.68
CA THR A 124 5.88 -9.89 -7.34
C THR A 124 4.48 -10.46 -7.32
N GLY A 125 3.61 -9.74 -6.60
CA GLY A 125 2.18 -9.97 -6.63
C GLY A 125 1.36 -8.83 -6.09
N SER A 126 0.11 -8.76 -6.54
CA SER A 126 -0.83 -7.70 -6.21
C SER A 126 -1.82 -8.07 -5.10
N THR A 127 -1.51 -9.10 -4.30
CA THR A 127 -2.36 -9.54 -3.19
C THR A 127 -1.57 -9.72 -1.90
N ALA A 128 -2.16 -9.30 -0.76
CA ALA A 128 -1.59 -9.51 0.58
C ALA A 128 -1.54 -11.01 0.96
N LYS A 129 -2.26 -11.88 0.22
CA LYS A 129 -2.18 -13.32 0.41
C LYS A 129 -0.75 -13.85 0.20
N MET A 130 0.06 -13.17 -0.62
CA MET A 130 1.49 -13.48 -0.77
C MET A 130 2.32 -13.17 0.48
N LEU A 131 1.77 -12.40 1.43
CA LEU A 131 2.35 -12.10 2.75
C LEU A 131 1.74 -12.96 3.85
N SER A 132 0.80 -13.85 3.54
CA SER A 132 0.11 -14.67 4.54
C SER A 132 1.06 -15.68 5.19
N GLU A 133 0.78 -16.03 6.46
CA GLU A 133 1.48 -17.10 7.16
C GLU A 133 1.45 -18.42 6.38
N GLU A 134 0.36 -18.69 5.64
CA GLU A 134 0.24 -19.86 4.77
C GLU A 134 1.30 -19.84 3.66
N MET A 135 1.53 -18.68 3.05
CA MET A 135 2.52 -18.50 1.99
C MET A 135 3.95 -18.58 2.54
N VAL A 136 4.22 -17.89 3.65
CA VAL A 136 5.50 -17.97 4.36
C VAL A 136 5.77 -19.43 4.76
N SER A 137 4.76 -20.16 5.22
CA SER A 137 4.84 -21.58 5.53
C SER A 137 5.07 -22.43 4.27
N ALA A 138 4.37 -22.17 3.16
CA ALA A 138 4.56 -22.87 1.90
C ALA A 138 5.98 -22.71 1.36
N LEU A 139 6.52 -21.49 1.46
CA LEU A 139 7.91 -21.17 1.11
C LEU A 139 8.91 -21.41 2.26
N ARG A 140 8.45 -22.02 3.36
CA ARG A 140 9.27 -22.46 4.51
C ARG A 140 10.10 -21.33 5.16
N GLY A 141 9.57 -20.10 5.23
CA GLY A 141 10.24 -18.96 5.86
C GLY A 141 11.40 -18.37 5.04
N TRP A 142 11.50 -18.69 3.75
CA TRP A 142 12.52 -18.13 2.85
C TRP A 142 12.19 -16.78 2.21
N PRO A 143 10.94 -16.27 2.17
CA PRO A 143 10.66 -14.93 1.65
C PRO A 143 11.32 -13.83 2.49
N ASP A 144 11.75 -12.79 1.78
CA ASP A 144 12.12 -11.47 2.31
C ASP A 144 11.19 -10.45 1.67
N GLU A 145 10.39 -9.76 2.48
CA GLU A 145 9.19 -9.06 2.02
C GLU A 145 9.43 -7.57 1.87
N TYR A 146 9.06 -7.04 0.71
CA TYR A 146 9.08 -5.62 0.36
C TYR A 146 7.69 -5.17 -0.05
N ARG A 147 7.05 -4.36 0.78
CA ARG A 147 5.74 -3.79 0.46
C ARG A 147 5.91 -2.49 -0.29
N GLU A 148 5.44 -2.47 -1.53
CA GLU A 148 5.51 -1.30 -2.39
C GLU A 148 4.17 -0.54 -2.36
N TYR A 149 4.24 0.77 -2.11
CA TYR A 149 3.11 1.68 -2.06
C TYR A 149 3.05 2.55 -3.32
N THR A 150 1.96 3.29 -3.52
CA THR A 150 1.95 4.43 -4.44
C THR A 150 3.05 5.43 -4.04
N LEU A 151 3.43 6.38 -4.89
CA LEU A 151 4.51 7.32 -4.57
C LEU A 151 4.25 8.05 -3.25
N SER A 152 5.25 8.14 -2.40
CA SER A 152 5.27 9.09 -1.29
C SER A 152 5.31 10.52 -1.83
N PHE A 153 5.00 11.52 -0.99
CA PHE A 153 5.07 12.91 -1.45
C PHE A 153 6.46 13.30 -1.96
N GLN A 154 7.53 12.81 -1.34
CA GLN A 154 8.88 13.07 -1.83
C GLN A 154 9.13 12.43 -3.20
N GLU A 155 8.72 11.17 -3.41
CA GLU A 155 8.82 10.52 -4.72
C GLU A 155 7.94 11.22 -5.77
N TYR A 156 6.75 11.70 -5.38
CA TYR A 156 5.91 12.52 -6.25
C TYR A 156 6.64 13.78 -6.75
N LEU A 157 7.35 14.49 -5.86
CA LEU A 157 8.17 15.63 -6.24
C LEU A 157 9.31 15.23 -7.19
N ASP A 158 9.97 14.11 -6.91
CA ASP A 158 11.05 13.57 -7.73
C ASP A 158 10.57 13.20 -9.13
N PHE A 159 9.41 12.52 -9.25
CA PHE A 159 8.78 12.17 -10.53
C PHE A 159 8.39 13.39 -11.35
N LYS A 160 7.98 14.47 -10.69
CA LYS A 160 7.67 15.77 -11.34
C LYS A 160 8.91 16.64 -11.57
N SER A 161 10.10 16.18 -11.16
CA SER A 161 11.34 16.96 -11.20
C SER A 161 11.24 18.29 -10.43
N VAL A 162 10.40 18.35 -9.39
CA VAL A 162 10.23 19.52 -8.54
C VAL A 162 11.32 19.55 -7.49
N ARG A 163 12.10 20.62 -7.44
CA ARG A 163 13.12 20.87 -6.42
C ARG A 163 12.74 22.10 -5.61
N ALA A 164 12.55 21.96 -4.33
CA ALA A 164 12.19 23.05 -3.43
C ALA A 164 13.11 23.08 -2.20
N ASN A 165 13.54 24.29 -1.84
CA ASN A 165 14.30 24.47 -0.61
C ASN A 165 13.33 24.68 0.57
N LYS A 166 13.21 23.68 1.43
CA LYS A 166 12.30 23.70 2.59
C LYS A 166 12.61 24.76 3.67
N TYR A 167 13.70 25.50 3.51
CA TYR A 167 14.13 26.57 4.42
C TYR A 167 13.87 27.98 3.88
N THR A 168 13.34 28.13 2.67
CA THR A 168 12.97 29.43 2.09
C THR A 168 11.48 29.56 2.01
N GLU A 169 10.95 30.78 2.14
CA GLU A 169 9.50 31.05 2.03
C GLU A 169 8.92 30.59 0.69
N SER A 170 9.62 30.88 -0.40
CA SER A 170 9.23 30.45 -1.74
C SER A 170 9.22 28.93 -1.90
N GLY A 171 10.21 28.25 -1.32
CA GLY A 171 10.28 26.78 -1.32
C GLY A 171 9.18 26.14 -0.48
N VAL A 172 8.89 26.70 0.69
CA VAL A 172 7.75 26.25 1.53
C VAL A 172 6.43 26.44 0.81
N ALA A 173 6.21 27.61 0.16
CA ALA A 173 5.01 27.86 -0.62
C ALA A 173 4.87 26.89 -1.81
N LEU A 174 5.96 26.55 -2.49
CA LEU A 174 5.97 25.56 -3.57
C LEU A 174 5.61 24.17 -3.03
N LEU A 175 6.23 23.71 -1.94
CA LEU A 175 5.93 22.42 -1.29
C LEU A 175 4.46 22.34 -0.88
N ALA A 176 3.92 23.41 -0.29
CA ALA A 176 2.53 23.46 0.12
C ALA A 176 1.58 23.32 -1.08
N ASN A 177 1.84 24.00 -2.19
CA ASN A 177 1.03 23.91 -3.41
C ASN A 177 1.12 22.52 -4.06
N GLU A 178 2.31 21.93 -4.13
CA GLU A 178 2.50 20.56 -4.63
C GLU A 178 1.83 19.54 -3.73
N PHE A 179 1.86 19.74 -2.41
CA PHE A 179 1.17 18.85 -1.48
C PHE A 179 -0.36 18.90 -1.66
N ARG A 180 -0.95 20.07 -1.89
CA ARG A 180 -2.37 20.15 -2.27
C ARG A 180 -2.67 19.40 -3.57
N SER A 181 -1.79 19.49 -4.55
CA SER A 181 -1.93 18.73 -5.79
C SER A 181 -1.86 17.21 -5.53
N TYR A 182 -0.92 16.78 -4.68
CA TYR A 182 -0.79 15.39 -4.24
C TYR A 182 -2.05 14.90 -3.49
N CYS A 183 -2.65 15.71 -2.61
CA CYS A 183 -3.92 15.39 -1.94
C CYS A 183 -5.07 15.15 -2.93
N ARG A 184 -5.05 15.81 -4.10
CA ARG A 184 -6.10 15.64 -5.12
C ARG A 184 -5.85 14.48 -6.06
N GLU A 185 -4.61 14.33 -6.52
CA GLU A 185 -4.22 13.44 -7.62
C GLU A 185 -3.69 12.10 -7.14
N GLY A 186 -3.21 12.04 -5.89
CA GLY A 186 -2.58 10.85 -5.33
C GLY A 186 -1.16 10.61 -5.84
N GLY A 187 -0.67 9.41 -5.58
CA GLY A 187 0.70 8.98 -5.87
C GLY A 187 0.81 7.80 -6.83
N PHE A 188 -0.21 7.44 -7.59
CA PHE A 188 -0.02 6.42 -8.64
C PHE A 188 0.97 6.92 -9.70
N PRO A 189 2.08 6.19 -9.97
CA PRO A 189 3.14 6.68 -10.87
C PRO A 189 2.65 7.18 -12.22
N GLN A 190 1.83 6.40 -12.91
CA GLN A 190 1.27 6.79 -14.20
C GLN A 190 0.38 8.03 -14.11
N VAL A 191 -0.40 8.17 -13.02
CA VAL A 191 -1.28 9.34 -12.81
C VAL A 191 -0.45 10.60 -12.63
N VAL A 192 0.64 10.53 -11.88
CA VAL A 192 1.56 11.67 -11.67
C VAL A 192 2.16 12.14 -12.99
N LEU A 193 2.52 11.21 -13.87
CA LEU A 193 3.09 11.49 -15.20
C LEU A 193 2.02 11.89 -16.25
N THR A 194 0.74 11.62 -16.00
CA THR A 194 -0.35 11.96 -16.93
C THR A 194 -0.64 13.48 -16.90
N VAL A 195 -0.83 14.06 -18.08
CA VAL A 195 -1.19 15.47 -18.21
C VAL A 195 -2.72 15.62 -18.26
N GLY A 196 -3.25 16.58 -17.53
CA GLY A 196 -4.67 16.93 -17.55
C GLY A 196 -5.51 16.20 -16.50
N ARG A 197 -6.29 16.99 -15.73
CA ARG A 197 -7.12 16.47 -14.61
C ARG A 197 -8.12 15.41 -15.06
N SER A 198 -8.79 15.61 -16.20
CA SER A 198 -9.79 14.66 -16.71
C SER A 198 -9.19 13.30 -17.03
N GLU A 199 -7.99 13.28 -17.64
CA GLU A 199 -7.31 12.04 -18.00
C GLU A 199 -6.82 11.30 -16.74
N LYS A 200 -6.29 12.04 -15.74
CA LYS A 200 -5.93 11.45 -14.44
C LYS A 200 -7.12 10.76 -13.77
N VAL A 201 -8.29 11.40 -13.76
CA VAL A 201 -9.52 10.82 -13.19
C VAL A 201 -9.94 9.56 -13.95
N LYS A 202 -9.90 9.56 -15.28
CA LYS A 202 -10.20 8.37 -16.09
C LYS A 202 -9.26 7.21 -15.79
N VAL A 203 -7.96 7.48 -15.66
CA VAL A 203 -6.96 6.45 -15.31
C VAL A 203 -7.27 5.85 -13.95
N LEU A 204 -7.54 6.68 -12.93
CA LEU A 204 -7.86 6.21 -11.58
C LEU A 204 -9.17 5.40 -11.54
N GLN A 205 -10.21 5.84 -12.26
CA GLN A 205 -11.47 5.10 -12.38
C GLN A 205 -11.27 3.75 -13.08
N SER A 206 -10.42 3.70 -14.11
CA SER A 206 -10.03 2.44 -14.76
C SER A 206 -9.31 1.49 -13.80
N TYR A 207 -8.41 2.02 -12.95
CA TYR A 207 -7.73 1.22 -11.93
C TYR A 207 -8.71 0.64 -10.92
N PHE A 208 -9.61 1.47 -10.38
CA PHE A 208 -10.65 0.99 -9.47
C PHE A 208 -11.53 -0.09 -10.11
N ASN A 209 -11.94 0.10 -11.37
CA ASN A 209 -12.72 -0.91 -12.08
C ASN A 209 -11.96 -2.22 -12.26
N THR A 210 -10.67 -2.15 -12.61
CA THR A 210 -9.84 -3.36 -12.74
C THR A 210 -9.70 -4.09 -11.40
N MET A 211 -9.45 -3.38 -10.30
CA MET A 211 -9.39 -3.96 -8.96
C MET A 211 -10.73 -4.60 -8.56
N LEU A 212 -11.85 -3.90 -8.83
CA LEU A 212 -13.19 -4.41 -8.52
C LEU A 212 -13.51 -5.69 -9.30
N PHE A 213 -13.34 -5.68 -10.63
CA PHE A 213 -13.77 -6.79 -11.47
C PHE A 213 -12.76 -7.93 -11.44
N ARG A 214 -11.49 -7.67 -11.75
CA ARG A 214 -10.47 -8.71 -11.92
C ARG A 214 -9.92 -9.21 -10.59
N ASP A 215 -9.49 -8.27 -9.72
CA ASP A 215 -8.77 -8.65 -8.52
C ASP A 215 -9.70 -9.04 -7.36
N MET A 216 -10.97 -8.59 -7.39
CA MET A 216 -11.95 -8.89 -6.35
C MET A 216 -13.03 -9.85 -6.82
N ILE A 217 -13.86 -9.48 -7.81
CA ILE A 217 -15.04 -10.29 -8.21
C ILE A 217 -14.60 -11.61 -8.85
N GLU A 218 -13.75 -11.58 -9.86
CA GLU A 218 -13.29 -12.78 -10.57
C GLU A 218 -12.39 -13.65 -9.69
N HIS A 219 -11.39 -13.05 -9.05
CA HIS A 219 -10.41 -13.78 -8.24
C HIS A 219 -11.08 -14.52 -7.06
N TYR A 220 -11.96 -13.85 -6.32
CA TYR A 220 -12.67 -14.44 -5.18
C TYR A 220 -14.03 -15.08 -5.56
N ARG A 221 -14.35 -15.13 -6.85
CA ARG A 221 -15.59 -15.74 -7.38
C ARG A 221 -16.84 -15.19 -6.69
N ILE A 222 -16.92 -13.87 -6.54
CA ILE A 222 -18.07 -13.21 -5.90
C ILE A 222 -19.27 -13.33 -6.83
N THR A 223 -20.35 -13.95 -6.35
CA THR A 223 -21.58 -14.18 -7.12
C THR A 223 -22.60 -13.04 -7.01
N SER A 224 -22.40 -12.10 -6.10
CA SER A 224 -23.25 -10.93 -5.94
C SER A 224 -23.12 -9.96 -7.14
N PRO A 225 -24.18 -9.22 -7.49
CA PRO A 225 -24.11 -8.23 -8.56
C PRO A 225 -22.97 -7.22 -8.32
N SER A 226 -22.20 -6.94 -9.36
CA SER A 226 -21.01 -6.05 -9.28
C SER A 226 -21.35 -4.65 -8.74
N GLU A 227 -22.54 -4.14 -9.05
CA GLU A 227 -23.02 -2.84 -8.59
C GLU A 227 -23.20 -2.80 -7.06
N VAL A 228 -23.58 -3.92 -6.44
CA VAL A 228 -23.73 -4.03 -5.00
C VAL A 228 -22.35 -4.02 -4.31
N VAL A 229 -21.40 -4.77 -4.88
CA VAL A 229 -20.02 -4.78 -4.39
C VAL A 229 -19.40 -3.39 -4.54
N ARG A 230 -19.58 -2.75 -5.70
CA ARG A 230 -19.15 -1.38 -5.98
C ARG A 230 -19.72 -0.38 -4.97
N TYR A 231 -21.03 -0.46 -4.72
CA TYR A 231 -21.71 0.39 -3.74
C TYR A 231 -21.12 0.21 -2.35
N PHE A 232 -20.91 -1.03 -1.92
CA PHE A 232 -20.30 -1.35 -0.63
C PHE A 232 -18.90 -0.72 -0.50
N LEU A 233 -18.02 -0.90 -1.50
CA LEU A 233 -16.68 -0.32 -1.47
C LEU A 233 -16.72 1.22 -1.41
N LYS A 234 -17.58 1.85 -2.22
CA LYS A 234 -17.80 3.31 -2.17
C LYS A 234 -18.30 3.77 -0.81
N ARG A 235 -19.16 2.96 -0.16
CA ARG A 235 -19.68 3.28 1.17
C ARG A 235 -18.61 3.21 2.24
N VAL A 236 -17.69 2.24 2.16
CA VAL A 236 -16.52 2.17 3.03
C VAL A 236 -15.60 3.37 2.78
N MET A 237 -15.31 3.70 1.51
CA MET A 237 -14.52 4.89 1.16
C MET A 237 -15.13 6.19 1.71
N ASN A 238 -16.45 6.36 1.59
CA ASN A 238 -17.13 7.56 2.10
C ASN A 238 -17.04 7.70 3.63
N ASN A 239 -16.76 6.59 4.32
CA ASN A 239 -16.54 6.56 5.77
C ASN A 239 -15.06 6.72 6.16
N LEU A 240 -14.21 7.16 5.22
CA LEU A 240 -12.78 7.39 5.44
C LEU A 240 -12.55 8.20 6.72
N THR A 241 -11.50 7.83 7.48
CA THR A 241 -11.10 8.41 8.77
C THR A 241 -12.03 8.14 9.95
N LYS A 242 -13.17 7.47 9.74
CA LYS A 242 -14.13 7.14 10.81
C LYS A 242 -14.22 5.63 11.03
N PRO A 243 -14.47 5.17 12.26
CA PRO A 243 -14.74 3.76 12.52
C PRO A 243 -15.91 3.25 11.69
N THR A 244 -15.68 2.16 10.94
CA THR A 244 -16.67 1.61 10.01
C THR A 244 -17.48 0.49 10.66
N SER A 245 -18.77 0.71 10.80
CA SER A 245 -19.71 -0.31 11.28
C SER A 245 -20.34 -1.10 10.12
N ILE A 246 -19.93 -2.33 9.96
CA ILE A 246 -20.51 -3.24 8.96
C ILE A 246 -22.00 -3.47 9.21
N ASN A 247 -22.45 -3.45 10.49
CA ASN A 247 -23.86 -3.55 10.82
C ASN A 247 -24.70 -2.41 10.22
N ASN A 248 -24.19 -1.17 10.29
CA ASN A 248 -24.88 -0.02 9.73
C ASN A 248 -24.97 -0.11 8.21
N ILE A 249 -23.89 -0.48 7.54
CA ILE A 249 -23.86 -0.67 6.07
C ILE A 249 -24.80 -1.81 5.67
N TYR A 250 -24.80 -2.92 6.42
CA TYR A 250 -25.73 -4.04 6.16
C TYR A 250 -27.19 -3.61 6.25
N ASN A 251 -27.57 -2.87 7.32
CA ASN A 251 -28.93 -2.40 7.50
C ASN A 251 -29.34 -1.41 6.39
N GLU A 252 -28.43 -0.55 5.94
CA GLU A 252 -28.61 0.35 4.81
C GLU A 252 -28.90 -0.44 3.51
N LEU A 253 -28.06 -1.41 3.17
CA LEU A 253 -28.22 -2.26 2.00
C LEU A 253 -29.52 -3.08 2.05
N LYS A 254 -29.87 -3.59 3.22
CA LYS A 254 -31.13 -4.31 3.44
C LYS A 254 -32.35 -3.40 3.24
N SER A 255 -32.28 -2.15 3.66
CA SER A 255 -33.38 -1.17 3.46
C SER A 255 -33.57 -0.82 1.98
N LEU A 256 -32.51 -0.96 1.15
CA LEU A 256 -32.59 -0.84 -0.31
C LEU A 256 -33.13 -2.11 -1.00
N GLY A 257 -33.59 -3.11 -0.24
CA GLY A 257 -34.15 -4.34 -0.76
C GLY A 257 -33.12 -5.38 -1.25
N LEU A 258 -31.83 -5.15 -0.98
CA LEU A 258 -30.78 -6.06 -1.41
C LEU A 258 -30.69 -7.28 -0.48
N LYS A 259 -30.69 -8.48 -1.07
CA LYS A 259 -30.57 -9.75 -0.35
C LYS A 259 -29.10 -10.14 -0.21
N LEU A 260 -28.52 -9.82 0.94
CA LEU A 260 -27.12 -10.09 1.27
C LEU A 260 -27.03 -10.76 2.64
N SER A 261 -25.96 -11.52 2.88
CA SER A 261 -25.57 -11.88 4.23
C SER A 261 -24.62 -10.84 4.80
N LYS A 262 -24.61 -10.68 6.11
CA LYS A 262 -23.64 -9.82 6.79
C LYS A 262 -22.22 -10.37 6.64
N ASP A 263 -22.08 -11.69 6.61
CA ASP A 263 -20.79 -12.37 6.44
C ASP A 263 -20.17 -12.05 5.08
N SER A 264 -20.98 -11.90 4.02
CA SER A 264 -20.50 -11.47 2.71
C SER A 264 -19.82 -10.11 2.76
N LEU A 265 -20.34 -9.15 3.55
CA LEU A 265 -19.75 -7.82 3.69
C LEU A 265 -18.40 -7.85 4.42
N TYR A 266 -18.27 -8.68 5.46
CA TYR A 266 -16.99 -8.91 6.11
C TYR A 266 -15.96 -9.51 5.15
N LEU A 267 -16.36 -10.55 4.39
CA LEU A 267 -15.50 -11.16 3.39
C LEU A 267 -15.07 -10.16 2.31
N TRP A 268 -15.99 -9.34 1.79
CA TRP A 268 -15.62 -8.33 0.78
C TRP A 268 -14.67 -7.28 1.32
N LEU A 269 -14.81 -6.93 2.59
CA LEU A 269 -13.89 -6.00 3.24
C LEU A 269 -12.49 -6.61 3.40
N ASP A 270 -12.41 -7.88 3.81
CA ASP A 270 -11.16 -8.61 3.89
C ASP A 270 -10.53 -8.78 2.50
N TYR A 271 -11.31 -9.08 1.47
CA TYR A 271 -10.82 -9.14 0.09
C TYR A 271 -10.28 -7.79 -0.39
N ALA A 272 -10.98 -6.70 -0.08
CA ALA A 272 -10.52 -5.35 -0.43
C ALA A 272 -9.21 -4.97 0.30
N CYS A 273 -9.01 -5.41 1.54
CA CYS A 273 -7.74 -5.30 2.25
C CYS A 273 -6.66 -6.20 1.61
N ASN A 274 -7.02 -7.43 1.22
CA ASN A 274 -6.08 -8.37 0.60
C ASN A 274 -5.55 -7.91 -0.77
N ILE A 275 -6.33 -7.14 -1.53
CA ILE A 275 -5.86 -6.51 -2.78
C ILE A 275 -5.21 -5.15 -2.54
N PHE A 276 -4.94 -4.80 -1.29
CA PHE A 276 -4.37 -3.51 -0.86
C PHE A 276 -5.21 -2.27 -1.20
N LEU A 277 -6.51 -2.43 -1.50
CA LEU A 277 -7.38 -1.29 -1.73
C LEU A 277 -7.61 -0.50 -0.45
N PHE A 278 -7.74 -1.21 0.69
CA PHE A 278 -7.88 -0.63 2.02
C PHE A 278 -6.78 -1.08 2.97
N HIS A 279 -6.39 -0.16 3.84
CA HIS A 279 -5.51 -0.35 4.98
C HIS A 279 -6.36 -0.29 6.25
N LYS A 280 -6.37 -1.38 7.01
CA LYS A 280 -7.17 -1.51 8.23
C LYS A 280 -6.38 -1.01 9.43
N VAL A 281 -6.92 -0.02 10.13
CA VAL A 281 -6.40 0.48 11.40
C VAL A 281 -7.39 0.10 12.50
N PRO A 282 -7.09 -0.89 13.35
CA PRO A 282 -7.96 -1.33 14.43
C PRO A 282 -7.95 -0.34 15.60
N LYS A 283 -8.94 -0.45 16.48
CA LYS A 283 -8.97 0.32 17.74
C LYS A 283 -7.92 -0.22 18.71
N TYR A 284 -7.13 0.68 19.30
CA TYR A 284 -6.20 0.31 20.37
C TYR A 284 -6.95 -0.15 21.63
N THR A 285 -6.64 -1.34 22.08
CA THR A 285 -7.21 -1.93 23.29
C THR A 285 -6.24 -2.95 23.89
N ARG A 286 -6.26 -3.10 25.21
CA ARG A 286 -5.46 -4.12 25.90
C ARG A 286 -5.99 -5.55 25.74
N SER A 287 -7.11 -5.75 25.04
CA SER A 287 -7.76 -7.05 24.87
C SER A 287 -7.82 -7.44 23.40
N LEU A 288 -7.14 -8.52 23.02
CA LEU A 288 -7.17 -9.07 21.67
C LEU A 288 -8.58 -9.43 21.18
N VAL A 289 -9.48 -9.85 22.08
CA VAL A 289 -10.88 -10.16 21.72
C VAL A 289 -11.63 -8.89 21.36
N LYS A 290 -11.43 -7.80 22.10
CA LYS A 290 -12.04 -6.51 21.80
C LYS A 290 -11.46 -5.91 20.51
N GLU A 291 -10.16 -6.02 20.28
CA GLU A 291 -9.52 -5.53 19.05
C GLU A 291 -10.20 -6.12 17.80
N ARG A 292 -10.48 -7.43 17.80
CA ARG A 292 -11.14 -8.11 16.68
C ARG A 292 -12.62 -7.76 16.50
N SER A 293 -13.31 -7.43 17.59
CA SER A 293 -14.76 -7.21 17.57
C SER A 293 -15.18 -5.75 17.38
N MET A 294 -14.27 -4.80 17.64
CA MET A 294 -14.56 -3.37 17.51
C MET A 294 -14.48 -2.89 16.07
N PRO A 295 -15.26 -1.85 15.69
CA PRO A 295 -15.13 -1.23 14.38
C PRO A 295 -13.70 -0.71 14.17
N ALA A 296 -13.14 -0.95 12.99
CA ALA A 296 -11.85 -0.39 12.56
C ALA A 296 -12.04 0.83 11.67
N LYS A 297 -11.03 1.69 11.58
CA LYS A 297 -10.91 2.69 10.52
C LYS A 297 -10.30 2.00 9.27
N TYR A 298 -10.70 2.47 8.08
CA TYR A 298 -10.16 1.97 6.81
C TYR A 298 -9.69 3.15 5.98
N TYR A 299 -8.42 3.10 5.60
CA TYR A 299 -7.76 4.09 4.76
C TYR A 299 -7.58 3.53 3.36
N VAL A 300 -7.70 4.37 2.34
CA VAL A 300 -7.49 3.93 0.96
C VAL A 300 -5.99 3.94 0.62
N ALA A 301 -5.57 3.06 -0.26
CA ALA A 301 -4.19 2.98 -0.71
C ALA A 301 -3.69 4.25 -1.40
N ASP A 302 -4.63 5.08 -1.88
CA ASP A 302 -4.29 6.32 -2.59
C ASP A 302 -5.45 7.32 -2.55
N VAL A 303 -5.15 8.56 -2.17
CA VAL A 303 -6.19 9.61 -2.06
C VAL A 303 -6.72 10.05 -3.42
N GLY A 304 -5.94 9.97 -4.49
CA GLY A 304 -6.40 10.24 -5.85
C GLY A 304 -7.47 9.24 -6.28
N LEU A 305 -7.30 7.97 -5.91
CA LEU A 305 -8.30 6.93 -6.15
C LEU A 305 -9.61 7.23 -5.41
N TYR A 306 -9.53 7.63 -4.14
CA TYR A 306 -10.68 8.07 -3.35
C TYR A 306 -11.44 9.20 -4.04
N ASN A 307 -10.73 10.26 -4.44
CA ASN A 307 -11.32 11.42 -5.10
C ASN A 307 -11.98 11.08 -6.45
N ALA A 308 -11.32 10.24 -7.26
CA ALA A 308 -11.79 9.85 -8.58
C ALA A 308 -13.03 8.93 -8.53
N VAL A 309 -13.13 8.08 -7.51
CA VAL A 309 -14.23 7.10 -7.36
C VAL A 309 -15.47 7.74 -6.77
N LEU A 310 -15.32 8.61 -5.78
CA LEU A 310 -16.46 9.27 -5.13
C LEU A 310 -16.93 10.51 -5.87
N LEU A 311 -16.13 11.07 -6.78
CA LEU A 311 -16.40 12.34 -7.47
C LEU A 311 -16.81 13.45 -6.49
N SER A 312 -16.08 13.52 -5.36
CA SER A 312 -16.39 14.46 -4.28
C SER A 312 -16.36 15.89 -4.79
N GLN A 313 -17.47 16.62 -4.64
CA GLN A 313 -17.56 18.04 -4.99
C GLN A 313 -16.87 18.93 -3.94
N SER A 314 -16.69 18.45 -2.72
CA SER A 314 -15.92 19.12 -1.67
C SER A 314 -14.62 18.35 -1.44
N GLU A 315 -13.50 19.05 -1.64
CA GLU A 315 -12.18 18.54 -1.24
C GLU A 315 -12.16 18.52 0.30
N ASP A 316 -12.32 17.34 0.90
CA ASP A 316 -12.13 17.17 2.33
C ASP A 316 -10.62 16.98 2.59
N GLU A 317 -9.92 18.12 2.62
CA GLU A 317 -8.45 18.17 2.77
C GLU A 317 -8.01 17.49 4.09
N GLY A 318 -8.83 17.54 5.13
CA GLY A 318 -8.55 16.88 6.42
C GLY A 318 -8.50 15.37 6.28
N LYS A 319 -9.50 14.75 5.63
CA LYS A 319 -9.50 13.31 5.37
C LYS A 319 -8.34 12.86 4.48
N ALA A 320 -8.04 13.66 3.45
CA ALA A 320 -6.91 13.37 2.56
C ALA A 320 -5.59 13.39 3.33
N LEU A 321 -5.39 14.40 4.19
CA LEU A 321 -4.20 14.50 5.04
C LEU A 321 -4.07 13.31 5.99
N GLU A 322 -5.15 12.96 6.71
CA GLU A 322 -5.14 11.83 7.65
C GLU A 322 -4.85 10.50 6.92
N ASN A 323 -5.43 10.29 5.73
CA ASN A 323 -5.12 9.11 4.92
C ASN A 323 -3.66 9.07 4.47
N ILE A 324 -3.10 10.19 4.04
CA ILE A 324 -1.69 10.29 3.64
C ILE A 324 -0.78 9.99 4.84
N VAL A 325 -1.09 10.55 6.01
CA VAL A 325 -0.32 10.30 7.24
C VAL A 325 -0.39 8.81 7.64
N CYS A 326 -1.55 8.16 7.53
CA CYS A 326 -1.68 6.72 7.73
C CYS A 326 -0.67 5.94 6.85
N LEU A 327 -0.65 6.22 5.55
CA LEU A 327 0.28 5.57 4.62
C LEU A 327 1.75 5.92 4.89
N MET A 328 2.04 7.14 5.36
CA MET A 328 3.39 7.53 5.80
C MET A 328 3.85 6.72 7.01
N ILE A 329 2.97 6.57 8.01
CA ILE A 329 3.24 5.75 9.20
C ILE A 329 3.49 4.31 8.76
N GLU A 330 2.61 3.69 7.97
CA GLU A 330 2.77 2.31 7.51
C GLU A 330 4.08 2.05 6.76
N ARG A 331 4.55 3.00 5.94
CA ARG A 331 5.85 2.88 5.24
C ARG A 331 7.05 2.86 6.19
N THR A 332 6.90 3.41 7.39
CA THR A 332 7.98 3.49 8.40
C THR A 332 7.88 2.41 9.47
N LEU A 333 6.77 1.65 9.48
CA LEU A 333 6.62 0.50 10.37
C LEU A 333 7.59 -0.60 9.90
N GLY A 334 8.40 -1.11 10.85
CA GLY A 334 9.13 -2.36 10.63
C GLY A 334 8.22 -3.57 10.80
N GLU A 335 8.79 -4.78 10.74
CA GLU A 335 8.07 -6.04 10.92
C GLU A 335 7.29 -6.12 12.26
N ASP A 336 7.83 -5.50 13.32
CA ASP A 336 7.23 -5.45 14.66
C ASP A 336 6.29 -4.25 14.86
N GLY A 337 6.08 -3.43 13.83
CA GLY A 337 5.31 -2.21 13.92
C GLY A 337 3.82 -2.45 13.68
N ARG A 338 2.98 -1.83 14.49
CA ARG A 338 1.52 -1.81 14.32
C ARG A 338 0.97 -0.40 14.52
N VAL A 339 -0.07 -0.06 13.77
CA VAL A 339 -0.79 1.20 13.91
C VAL A 339 -2.23 0.94 14.34
N PHE A 340 -2.70 1.76 15.27
CA PHE A 340 -4.06 1.73 15.80
C PHE A 340 -4.63 3.14 15.85
N TYR A 341 -5.94 3.29 16.03
CA TYR A 341 -6.54 4.51 16.52
C TYR A 341 -7.01 4.32 17.98
N PHE A 342 -7.04 5.39 18.74
CA PHE A 342 -7.60 5.38 20.10
C PHE A 342 -8.90 6.18 20.14
N SER A 343 -9.91 5.65 20.82
CA SER A 343 -11.20 6.34 20.97
C SER A 343 -11.92 5.78 22.19
N GLU A 344 -11.91 6.54 23.25
CA GLU A 344 -12.75 6.34 24.45
C GLU A 344 -13.64 7.57 24.63
N ASN A 345 -13.32 8.50 25.56
CA ASN A 345 -14.01 9.78 25.67
C ASN A 345 -13.53 10.78 24.61
N ASN A 346 -12.25 10.72 24.27
CA ASN A 346 -11.59 11.51 23.23
C ASN A 346 -10.93 10.58 22.23
N GLU A 347 -10.64 11.07 21.02
CA GLU A 347 -10.05 10.31 19.92
C GLU A 347 -8.63 10.78 19.65
N CYS A 348 -7.68 9.80 19.48
CA CYS A 348 -6.39 10.02 18.91
C CYS A 348 -6.29 9.23 17.60
N ASP A 349 -5.89 9.89 16.51
CA ASP A 349 -5.95 9.33 15.18
C ASP A 349 -5.04 8.13 15.00
N PHE A 350 -3.80 8.22 15.53
CA PHE A 350 -2.84 7.12 15.42
C PHE A 350 -2.08 6.88 16.71
N VAL A 351 -2.08 5.62 17.12
CA VAL A 351 -1.26 5.05 18.18
C VAL A 351 -0.27 4.09 17.52
N ILE A 352 1.01 4.43 17.54
CA ILE A 352 2.05 3.65 16.88
C ILE A 352 2.72 2.76 17.92
N GLN A 353 2.62 1.45 17.73
CA GLN A 353 3.26 0.44 18.56
C GLN A 353 4.46 -0.17 17.84
N ARG A 354 5.55 -0.40 18.57
CA ARG A 354 6.72 -1.16 18.10
C ARG A 354 7.08 -2.21 19.15
N GLY A 355 7.05 -3.46 18.75
CA GLY A 355 7.07 -4.56 19.71
C GLY A 355 5.89 -4.46 20.66
N ASP A 356 6.15 -4.52 21.97
CA ASP A 356 5.13 -4.45 23.01
C ASP A 356 4.82 -3.03 23.53
N GLU A 357 5.54 -2.00 23.04
CA GLU A 357 5.43 -0.64 23.55
C GLU A 357 4.81 0.32 22.54
N VAL A 358 3.98 1.25 23.03
CA VAL A 358 3.52 2.39 22.24
C VAL A 358 4.66 3.41 22.14
N SER A 359 5.13 3.60 20.92
CA SER A 359 6.31 4.43 20.63
C SER A 359 5.97 5.90 20.34
N GLU A 360 4.77 6.19 19.82
CA GLU A 360 4.36 7.53 19.43
C GLU A 360 2.84 7.64 19.33
N LEU A 361 2.31 8.84 19.66
CA LEU A 361 0.90 9.22 19.50
C LEU A 361 0.84 10.37 18.50
N VAL A 362 -0.03 10.23 17.48
CA VAL A 362 -0.12 11.20 16.41
C VAL A 362 -1.56 11.62 16.19
N GLN A 363 -1.77 12.94 16.17
CA GLN A 363 -3.02 13.56 15.78
C GLN A 363 -2.84 14.28 14.44
N VAL A 364 -3.89 14.36 13.65
CA VAL A 364 -3.82 14.95 12.32
C VAL A 364 -4.93 15.97 12.13
N CYS A 365 -4.57 17.20 11.82
CA CYS A 365 -5.53 18.21 11.43
C CYS A 365 -4.98 19.09 10.31
N TRP A 366 -5.84 19.53 9.39
CA TRP A 366 -5.40 20.37 8.28
C TRP A 366 -4.82 21.68 8.79
N GLU A 367 -5.54 22.33 9.70
CA GLU A 367 -5.12 23.57 10.35
C GLU A 367 -5.46 23.49 11.83
N LEU A 368 -4.46 23.73 12.68
CA LEU A 368 -4.61 23.84 14.10
C LEU A 368 -4.95 25.30 14.47
N ASN A 369 -6.09 25.52 15.14
CA ASN A 369 -6.58 26.83 15.52
C ASN A 369 -7.37 26.75 16.84
N ASP A 370 -7.78 27.92 17.38
CA ASP A 370 -8.45 28.00 18.68
C ASP A 370 -9.72 27.15 18.80
N LYS A 371 -10.38 26.84 17.67
CA LYS A 371 -11.65 26.07 17.67
C LYS A 371 -11.42 24.57 17.84
N ASN A 372 -10.30 24.05 17.33
CA ASN A 372 -10.00 22.62 17.36
C ASN A 372 -8.83 22.26 18.27
N MET A 373 -7.99 23.20 18.68
CA MET A 373 -6.83 22.99 19.55
C MET A 373 -7.14 22.10 20.75
N LYS A 374 -8.21 22.45 21.48
CA LYS A 374 -8.60 21.69 22.67
C LYS A 374 -8.91 20.23 22.33
N ARG A 375 -9.66 19.97 21.27
CA ARG A 375 -10.03 18.62 20.84
C ARG A 375 -8.81 17.79 20.49
N GLU A 376 -7.89 18.36 19.71
CA GLU A 376 -6.69 17.66 19.25
C GLU A 376 -5.75 17.34 20.42
N VAL A 377 -5.59 18.28 21.35
CA VAL A 377 -4.79 18.09 22.58
C VAL A 377 -5.44 17.08 23.52
N ASP A 378 -6.74 17.21 23.81
CA ASP A 378 -7.47 16.30 24.69
C ASP A 378 -7.41 14.84 24.18
N GLY A 379 -7.41 14.64 22.86
CA GLY A 379 -7.22 13.32 22.24
C GLY A 379 -5.86 12.70 22.57
N LEU A 380 -4.80 13.48 22.43
CA LEU A 380 -3.42 13.03 22.76
C LEU A 380 -3.28 12.78 24.28
N LEU A 381 -3.80 13.66 25.14
CA LEU A 381 -3.73 13.48 26.59
C LEU A 381 -4.45 12.22 27.06
N ALA A 382 -5.65 11.95 26.55
CA ALA A 382 -6.40 10.73 26.86
C ALA A 382 -5.67 9.47 26.39
N ALA A 383 -5.07 9.51 25.20
CA ALA A 383 -4.28 8.40 24.71
C ALA A 383 -2.97 8.21 25.53
N THR A 384 -2.33 9.30 25.97
CA THR A 384 -1.15 9.27 26.84
C THR A 384 -1.46 8.62 28.19
N GLU A 385 -2.56 9.01 28.83
CA GLU A 385 -3.01 8.41 30.09
C GLU A 385 -3.25 6.91 29.96
N PHE A 386 -3.86 6.48 28.85
CA PHE A 386 -4.16 5.07 28.60
C PHE A 386 -2.93 4.24 28.27
N THR A 387 -1.98 4.79 27.50
CA THR A 387 -0.83 4.05 26.93
C THR A 387 0.47 4.26 27.71
N ASN A 388 0.58 5.30 28.53
CA ASN A 388 1.78 5.84 29.16
C ASN A 388 2.83 6.40 28.15
N CYS A 389 2.47 6.56 26.88
CA CYS A 389 3.35 7.16 25.87
C CYS A 389 3.27 8.69 25.95
N LYS A 390 4.43 9.35 26.12
CA LYS A 390 4.53 10.82 26.19
C LYS A 390 5.04 11.46 24.90
N LYS A 391 5.39 10.67 23.91
CA LYS A 391 5.84 11.19 22.61
C LYS A 391 4.63 11.52 21.76
N CYS A 392 4.23 12.79 21.78
CA CYS A 392 3.04 13.30 21.14
C CYS A 392 3.37 14.23 19.98
N LYS A 393 2.63 14.08 18.87
CA LYS A 393 2.80 14.90 17.69
C LYS A 393 1.45 15.28 17.07
N ILE A 394 1.35 16.51 16.59
CA ILE A 394 0.23 16.94 15.71
C ILE A 394 0.81 17.22 14.33
N ILE A 395 0.31 16.50 13.34
CA ILE A 395 0.69 16.70 11.93
C ILE A 395 -0.33 17.61 11.27
N THR A 396 0.16 18.71 10.71
CA THR A 396 -0.69 19.71 10.03
C THR A 396 -0.28 19.84 8.56
N TYR A 397 -1.08 20.59 7.81
CA TYR A 397 -0.72 20.92 6.42
C TYR A 397 0.58 21.70 6.33
N ASN A 398 0.74 22.80 7.10
CA ASN A 398 1.91 23.69 6.95
C ASN A 398 2.34 24.42 8.23
N GLN A 399 1.81 24.05 9.41
CA GLN A 399 2.11 24.74 10.67
C GLN A 399 3.26 24.08 11.41
N THR A 400 4.04 24.88 12.12
CA THR A 400 5.10 24.44 13.02
C THR A 400 4.91 25.15 14.36
N ASP A 401 4.81 24.41 15.45
CA ASP A 401 4.67 24.92 16.81
C ASP A 401 5.21 23.90 17.83
N ALA A 402 5.30 24.30 19.07
CA ALA A 402 5.59 23.42 20.20
C ALA A 402 4.65 23.80 21.35
N LEU A 403 3.83 22.85 21.76
CA LEU A 403 2.83 23.05 22.79
C LEU A 403 3.22 22.28 24.05
N HIS A 404 2.85 22.82 25.22
CA HIS A 404 3.07 22.15 26.49
C HIS A 404 1.75 22.09 27.27
N TYR A 405 1.24 20.87 27.52
CA TYR A 405 0.01 20.64 28.26
C TYR A 405 0.19 19.50 29.27
N GLU A 406 -0.19 19.76 30.53
CA GLU A 406 -0.18 18.76 31.62
C GLU A 406 1.14 17.99 31.76
N GLY A 407 2.30 18.68 31.52
CA GLY A 407 3.62 18.08 31.59
C GLY A 407 4.01 17.21 30.39
N ILE A 408 3.27 17.34 29.28
CA ILE A 408 3.52 16.65 28.01
C ILE A 408 3.87 17.69 26.96
N ASP A 409 4.98 17.45 26.27
CA ASP A 409 5.42 18.24 25.13
C ASP A 409 4.80 17.66 23.85
N ILE A 410 4.13 18.51 23.06
CA ILE A 410 3.47 18.14 21.81
C ILE A 410 4.14 18.92 20.68
N GLU A 411 4.78 18.21 19.77
CA GLU A 411 5.39 18.79 18.58
C GLU A 411 4.32 18.99 17.48
N VAL A 412 4.19 20.21 16.93
CA VAL A 412 3.35 20.50 15.77
C VAL A 412 4.23 20.61 14.53
N VAL A 413 4.02 19.74 13.55
CA VAL A 413 4.88 19.67 12.36
C VAL A 413 4.07 19.67 11.07
N PRO A 414 4.56 20.34 10.01
CA PRO A 414 3.95 20.22 8.70
C PRO A 414 4.28 18.86 8.06
N VAL A 415 3.28 18.28 7.38
CA VAL A 415 3.37 16.93 6.79
C VAL A 415 4.56 16.71 5.86
N TYR A 416 5.00 17.73 5.14
CA TYR A 416 6.16 17.63 4.22
C TYR A 416 7.53 17.66 4.93
N ARG A 417 7.55 17.72 6.28
CA ARG A 417 8.77 17.60 7.09
C ARG A 417 8.88 16.28 7.86
N VAL A 418 7.82 15.48 7.85
CA VAL A 418 7.75 14.18 8.51
C VAL A 418 8.50 13.09 7.74
#